data_89ec7a5520474547821f8948e9830ba7
#
_entry.id   89ec7a5520474547821f8948e9830ba7
#
_cell.length_a   1.000
_cell.length_b   1.000
_cell.length_c   1.000
_cell.angle_alpha   90.00
_cell.angle_beta   90.00
_cell.angle_gamma   90.00
#
_symmetry.space_group_name_H-M   'P 1'
#
loop_
_entity.id
_entity.type
_entity.pdbx_description
1 polymer ?
#
loop_
_entity_poly.entity_id
_entity_poly.type
_entity_poly.pdbx_seq_one_letter_code
_entity_poly.pdbx_strand_id
1 'polypeptide(L)'
;MDPFKVDFGSLQWQEPLPGLRFKVHRLGGKQLRLVELTSVFVEPQWCEKGHIGVVLDGTLEIDFRGRLVSYPEGTGIFIPPGPVSGHKARSLTPVVRLVLVEDA
;
A
#
# COMPACT_ATOMS: atom_id res chain seq x y z
N MET A 1 14.43 -4.25 22.93
CA MET A 1 13.75 -4.43 21.64
C MET A 1 14.79 -4.36 20.52
N ASP A 2 14.70 -5.28 19.58
CA ASP A 2 15.61 -5.28 18.44
C ASP A 2 15.29 -4.09 17.53
N PRO A 3 16.26 -3.24 17.16
CA PRO A 3 16.00 -2.04 16.35
C PRO A 3 15.68 -2.35 14.88
N PHE A 4 15.92 -3.59 14.44
CA PHE A 4 15.68 -4.00 13.05
C PHE A 4 14.46 -4.90 12.89
N LYS A 5 13.68 -5.07 13.94
CA LYS A 5 12.46 -5.84 13.93
C LYS A 5 11.26 -4.91 14.05
N VAL A 6 10.28 -5.08 13.17
CA VAL A 6 9.03 -4.32 13.23
C VAL A 6 7.93 -5.26 13.69
N ASP A 7 7.44 -5.05 14.91
CA ASP A 7 6.29 -5.76 15.45
C ASP A 7 5.02 -4.95 15.15
N PHE A 8 4.37 -5.25 14.03
CA PHE A 8 3.15 -4.55 13.66
C PHE A 8 2.03 -4.71 14.69
N GLY A 9 2.04 -5.82 15.46
CA GLY A 9 1.05 -6.04 16.50
C GLY A 9 1.05 -4.96 17.59
N SER A 10 2.21 -4.34 17.83
CA SER A 10 2.35 -3.27 18.83
C SER A 10 2.10 -1.87 18.29
N LEU A 11 1.91 -1.72 16.99
CA LEU A 11 1.68 -0.42 16.36
C LEU A 11 0.19 -0.12 16.25
N GLN A 12 -0.14 1.17 16.23
CA GLN A 12 -1.51 1.64 16.08
C GLN A 12 -1.90 1.71 14.61
N TRP A 13 -3.13 1.34 14.31
CA TRP A 13 -3.72 1.62 13.01
C TRP A 13 -3.96 3.11 12.84
N GLN A 14 -3.65 3.64 11.67
CA GLN A 14 -4.04 4.97 11.21
C GLN A 14 -5.07 4.79 10.09
N GLU A 15 -6.14 5.58 10.11
CA GLU A 15 -7.22 5.46 9.14
C GLU A 15 -7.51 6.83 8.53
N PRO A 16 -6.66 7.28 7.57
CA PRO A 16 -6.79 8.64 7.02
C PRO A 16 -7.99 8.83 6.12
N LEU A 17 -8.53 7.76 5.54
CA LEU A 17 -9.68 7.77 4.64
C LEU A 17 -10.54 6.54 4.89
N PRO A 18 -11.86 6.60 4.61
CA PRO A 18 -12.71 5.42 4.71
C PRO A 18 -12.19 4.26 3.86
N GLY A 19 -12.07 3.09 4.47
CA GLY A 19 -11.61 1.88 3.79
C GLY A 19 -10.11 1.77 3.59
N LEU A 20 -9.33 2.73 4.09
CA LEU A 20 -7.86 2.68 4.09
C LEU A 20 -7.36 2.79 5.52
N ARG A 21 -6.60 1.80 5.96
CA ARG A 21 -5.86 1.91 7.22
C ARG A 21 -4.47 1.31 7.08
N PHE A 22 -3.53 1.79 7.89
CA PHE A 22 -2.18 1.27 7.85
C PHE A 22 -1.49 1.41 9.21
N LYS A 23 -0.47 0.60 9.38
CA LYS A 23 0.54 0.72 10.44
C LYS A 23 1.85 1.07 9.78
N VAL A 24 2.65 1.91 10.43
CA VAL A 24 3.89 2.42 9.82
C VAL A 24 5.04 2.44 10.81
N HIS A 25 6.21 2.06 10.32
CA HIS A 25 7.48 2.19 11.01
C HIS A 25 8.45 2.94 10.11
N ARG A 26 9.10 3.97 10.65
CA ARG A 26 10.03 4.84 9.90
C ARG A 26 11.41 4.75 10.49
N LEU A 27 12.41 4.62 9.62
CA LEU A 27 13.82 4.58 10.02
C LEU A 27 14.69 4.98 8.82
N GLY A 28 15.64 5.90 9.04
CA GLY A 28 16.62 6.25 8.02
C GLY A 28 16.05 6.81 6.73
N GLY A 29 14.99 7.60 6.79
CA GLY A 29 14.35 8.20 5.62
C GLY A 29 13.48 7.23 4.83
N LYS A 30 13.30 6.00 5.31
CA LYS A 30 12.41 4.98 4.73
C LYS A 30 11.27 4.67 5.66
N GLN A 31 10.19 4.13 5.11
CA GLN A 31 9.10 3.61 5.93
C GLN A 31 8.63 2.26 5.41
N LEU A 32 8.21 1.42 6.36
CA LEU A 32 7.58 0.14 6.11
C LEU A 32 6.14 0.24 6.58
N ARG A 33 5.19 -0.01 5.68
CA ARG A 33 3.77 0.04 6.00
C ARG A 33 3.10 -1.31 5.81
N LEU A 34 2.26 -1.67 6.78
CA LEU A 34 1.25 -2.72 6.60
C LEU A 34 -0.05 -2.00 6.26
N VAL A 35 -0.58 -2.22 5.07
CA VAL A 35 -1.74 -1.49 4.54
C VAL A 35 -2.90 -2.44 4.37
N GLU A 36 -4.11 -2.00 4.76
CA GLU A 36 -5.35 -2.70 4.45
C GLU A 36 -6.28 -1.75 3.70
N LEU A 37 -6.80 -2.24 2.59
CA LEU A 37 -7.86 -1.57 1.83
C LEU A 37 -9.11 -2.44 1.85
N THR A 38 -10.26 -1.82 2.03
CA THR A 38 -11.54 -2.50 1.84
C THR A 38 -12.17 -2.05 0.53
N SER A 39 -13.24 -2.74 0.10
CA SER A 39 -13.94 -2.42 -1.14
C SER A 39 -14.61 -1.05 -1.15
N VAL A 40 -14.77 -0.40 0.02
CA VAL A 40 -15.33 0.96 0.10
C VAL A 40 -14.31 2.05 -0.16
N PHE A 41 -13.02 1.73 -0.16
CA PHE A 41 -11.98 2.74 -0.40
C PHE A 41 -12.01 3.23 -1.84
N VAL A 42 -12.02 4.56 -1.99
CA VAL A 42 -11.88 5.25 -3.27
C VAL A 42 -10.73 6.22 -3.14
N GLU A 43 -9.71 6.05 -3.98
CA GLU A 43 -8.55 6.94 -3.97
C GLU A 43 -8.91 8.26 -4.65
N PRO A 44 -8.83 9.40 -3.94
CA PRO A 44 -9.36 10.66 -4.47
C PRO A 44 -8.46 11.31 -5.52
N GLN A 45 -7.16 11.05 -5.48
CA GLN A 45 -6.18 11.70 -6.35
C GLN A 45 -5.17 10.71 -6.88
N TRP A 46 -4.59 11.01 -8.04
CA TRP A 46 -3.51 10.21 -8.61
C TRP A 46 -2.28 10.27 -7.70
N CYS A 47 -1.77 9.12 -7.31
CA CYS A 47 -0.58 9.00 -6.49
C CYS A 47 0.65 8.93 -7.37
N GLU A 48 1.64 9.78 -7.08
CA GLU A 48 2.93 9.78 -7.80
C GLU A 48 4.08 9.28 -6.92
N LYS A 49 3.78 8.72 -5.77
CA LYS A 49 4.78 8.13 -4.88
C LYS A 49 5.21 6.76 -5.41
N GLY A 50 6.48 6.45 -5.19
CA GLY A 50 6.99 5.10 -5.46
C GLY A 50 6.58 4.14 -4.36
N HIS A 51 6.31 2.89 -4.75
CA HIS A 51 5.97 1.81 -3.81
C HIS A 51 6.70 0.54 -4.21
N ILE A 52 7.32 -0.12 -3.24
CA ILE A 52 7.90 -1.44 -3.41
C ILE A 52 7.28 -2.34 -2.35
N GLY A 53 6.74 -3.48 -2.75
CA GLY A 53 6.14 -4.36 -1.76
C GLY A 53 5.51 -5.60 -2.36
N VAL A 54 4.60 -6.19 -1.60
CA VAL A 54 3.94 -7.44 -1.96
C VAL A 54 2.53 -7.47 -1.40
N VAL A 55 1.60 -8.04 -2.17
CA VAL A 55 0.24 -8.32 -1.72
C VAL A 55 0.24 -9.59 -0.88
N LEU A 56 -0.21 -9.48 0.37
CA LEU A 56 -0.25 -10.60 1.31
C LEU A 56 -1.56 -11.38 1.23
N ASP A 57 -2.67 -10.66 1.07
CA ASP A 57 -4.03 -11.21 1.05
C ASP A 57 -4.91 -10.42 0.10
N GLY A 58 -5.85 -11.11 -0.54
CA GLY A 58 -6.82 -10.49 -1.43
C GLY A 58 -6.22 -10.10 -2.77
N THR A 59 -6.96 -9.29 -3.52
CA THR A 59 -6.57 -8.84 -4.86
C THR A 59 -6.68 -7.33 -4.95
N LEU A 60 -5.57 -6.69 -5.29
CA LEU A 60 -5.47 -5.26 -5.53
C LEU A 60 -5.59 -5.01 -7.03
N GLU A 61 -6.27 -3.93 -7.41
CA GLU A 61 -6.22 -3.39 -8.76
C GLU A 61 -5.58 -2.02 -8.73
N ILE A 62 -4.64 -1.78 -9.62
CA ILE A 62 -4.04 -0.45 -9.79
C ILE A 62 -4.37 0.06 -11.18
N ASP A 63 -4.89 1.29 -11.22
CA ASP A 63 -5.18 2.02 -12.43
C ASP A 63 -4.03 2.99 -12.71
N PHE A 64 -3.29 2.73 -13.78
CA PHE A 64 -2.23 3.62 -14.27
C PHE A 64 -2.80 4.49 -15.38
N ARG A 65 -3.72 5.39 -15.02
CA ARG A 65 -4.37 6.34 -15.92
C ARG A 65 -5.02 5.66 -17.14
N GLY A 66 -5.87 4.65 -16.84
CA GLY A 66 -6.61 3.89 -17.86
C GLY A 66 -6.06 2.49 -18.12
N ARG A 67 -4.84 2.19 -17.68
CA ARG A 67 -4.27 0.84 -17.77
C ARG A 67 -4.48 0.12 -16.42
N LEU A 68 -5.41 -0.81 -16.40
CA LEU A 68 -5.77 -1.56 -15.19
C LEU A 68 -4.89 -2.80 -15.05
N VAL A 69 -4.26 -2.95 -13.89
CA VAL A 69 -3.41 -4.09 -13.58
C VAL A 69 -3.88 -4.74 -12.30
N SER A 70 -4.04 -6.06 -12.33
CA SER A 70 -4.47 -6.85 -11.17
C SER A 70 -3.25 -7.40 -10.44
N TYR A 71 -3.29 -7.30 -9.11
CA TYR A 71 -2.23 -7.80 -8.21
C TYR A 71 -2.86 -8.77 -7.21
N PRO A 72 -2.95 -10.05 -7.54
CA PRO A 72 -3.44 -11.05 -6.59
C PRO A 72 -2.40 -11.35 -5.51
N GLU A 73 -2.82 -12.10 -4.50
CA GLU A 73 -1.97 -12.56 -3.41
C GLU A 73 -0.64 -13.11 -3.93
N GLY A 74 0.46 -12.71 -3.29
CA GLY A 74 1.81 -13.12 -3.66
C GLY A 74 2.45 -12.32 -4.78
N THR A 75 1.72 -11.35 -5.37
CA THR A 75 2.25 -10.52 -6.45
C THR A 75 3.06 -9.36 -5.87
N GLY A 76 4.22 -9.11 -6.45
CA GLY A 76 5.06 -7.97 -6.11
C GLY A 76 4.56 -6.66 -6.70
N ILE A 77 4.85 -5.57 -6.00
CA ILE A 77 4.57 -4.20 -6.43
C ILE A 77 5.91 -3.49 -6.57
N PHE A 78 6.16 -2.89 -7.72
CA PHE A 78 7.37 -2.13 -7.94
C PHE A 78 7.05 -0.93 -8.82
N ILE A 79 6.70 0.19 -8.17
CA ILE A 79 6.27 1.42 -8.85
C ILE A 79 7.31 2.50 -8.57
N PRO A 80 8.01 3.01 -9.58
CA PRO A 80 8.92 4.13 -9.37
C PRO A 80 8.15 5.42 -9.09
N PRO A 81 8.74 6.38 -8.37
CA PRO A 81 8.10 7.67 -8.15
C PRO A 81 8.04 8.48 -9.44
N GLY A 82 7.12 9.44 -9.51
CA GLY A 82 7.01 10.41 -10.58
C GLY A 82 5.67 10.38 -11.30
N PRO A 83 5.41 11.38 -12.17
CA PRO A 83 4.11 11.52 -12.82
C PRO A 83 3.82 10.46 -13.88
N VAL A 84 4.84 9.87 -14.49
CA VAL A 84 4.69 8.82 -15.50
C VAL A 84 4.01 7.57 -14.93
N SER A 85 4.26 7.28 -13.66
CA SER A 85 3.69 6.12 -12.96
C SER A 85 2.56 6.49 -12.00
N GLY A 86 1.91 7.64 -12.22
CA GLY A 86 0.74 8.06 -11.44
C GLY A 86 -0.34 6.99 -11.47
N HIS A 87 -0.92 6.69 -10.28
CA HIS A 87 -1.81 5.55 -10.15
C HIS A 87 -2.88 5.77 -9.08
N LYS A 88 -3.94 4.97 -9.16
CA LYS A 88 -4.98 4.82 -8.13
C LYS A 88 -5.19 3.35 -7.85
N ALA A 89 -5.34 3.00 -6.58
CA ALA A 89 -5.52 1.63 -6.14
C ALA A 89 -6.95 1.40 -5.63
N ARG A 90 -7.46 0.19 -5.82
CA ARG A 90 -8.71 -0.26 -5.19
C ARG A 90 -8.64 -1.74 -4.85
N SER A 91 -9.47 -2.16 -3.91
CA SER A 91 -9.61 -3.57 -3.57
C SER A 91 -10.66 -4.23 -4.45
N LEU A 92 -10.31 -5.33 -5.12
CA LEU A 92 -11.25 -6.17 -5.86
C LEU A 92 -11.90 -7.23 -4.98
N THR A 93 -11.37 -7.43 -3.77
CA THR A 93 -11.89 -8.34 -2.76
C THR A 93 -12.44 -7.54 -1.59
N PRO A 94 -13.19 -8.14 -0.65
CA PRO A 94 -13.66 -7.39 0.53
C PRO A 94 -12.54 -6.68 1.29
N VAL A 95 -11.37 -7.30 1.38
CA VAL A 95 -10.16 -6.73 1.98
C VAL A 95 -8.97 -7.12 1.13
N VAL A 96 -8.02 -6.20 0.95
CA VAL A 96 -6.67 -6.51 0.48
C VAL A 96 -5.67 -6.02 1.51
N ARG A 97 -4.68 -6.86 1.77
CA ARG A 97 -3.59 -6.53 2.71
C ARG A 97 -2.27 -6.59 1.97
N LEU A 98 -1.45 -5.58 2.14
CA LEU A 98 -0.15 -5.50 1.47
C LEU A 98 0.90 -4.84 2.36
N VAL A 99 2.16 -5.14 2.06
CA VAL A 99 3.31 -4.50 2.69
C VAL A 99 3.98 -3.61 1.67
N LEU A 100 4.28 -2.37 2.06
CA LEU A 100 4.94 -1.39 1.19
C LEU A 100 6.18 -0.81 1.86
N VAL A 101 7.24 -0.65 1.08
CA VAL A 101 8.43 0.11 1.43
C VAL A 101 8.44 1.37 0.59
N GLU A 102 8.63 2.52 1.24
CA GLU A 102 8.53 3.83 0.62
C GLU A 102 9.52 4.79 1.25
N ASP A 103 9.77 5.90 0.58
CA ASP A 103 10.44 7.02 1.23
C ASP A 103 9.51 7.65 2.27
N ALA A 104 10.07 7.99 3.40
CA ALA A 104 9.31 8.58 4.49
C ALA A 104 9.04 10.09 4.25
#